data_b711e336d9bde8780449f2fcdbc2751e
#
_entry.id   b711e336d9bde8780449f2fcdbc2751e
#
_cell.length_a   1.000
_cell.length_b   1.000
_cell.length_c   1.000
_cell.angle_alpha   90.00
_cell.angle_beta   90.00
_cell.angle_gamma   90.00
#
_symmetry.space_group_name_H-M   'P 1'
#
loop_
_entity.id
_entity.type
_entity.pdbx_description
1 polymer ?
#
loop_
_entity_poly.entity_id
_entity_poly.type
_entity_poly.pdbx_seq_one_letter_code
_entity_poly.pdbx_strand_id
1 'polypeptide(L)'
;MKDNKLGIMPISKLIWNMSLPIIVSMLVQALYNIVDSVFVSQVSEQALTAVTLAFPAQNLMIGLATGTAVGVNALLGRALGAGDGKRADQVAINGIFLAVVGFVLSAVLALCFGGTFFRTQTDIDYIVDNGITYLRICCCASLGMFCQIMFERLLQGTGRSILSMYTQGLGAIVNIVLDPIFIFVFKMGVAGAAVATVIGQFCGCGLALYMNLRKNHDLHLQFRGFRPDWKIVGNIYAIGLPSVVMVAIGSVMTFCMNKILITYHSAKETAATAFGIYFKLNSFVFMPVFGLNNGVVPIVAYNYGAQNRRRMMETIKRSAIYASCIMVLGMAIFWAIPGTLVSIFNATETMKQVAVPALRIISLSFCTAGACIALGSSFQALGKSVYSMITSIIRQLVFLVPIAYVLARYGQSIGNDDLVWWCYPIAEIASLGVTMLFFLRVYRTVIAKVPLDGAPSLEELEAEQ
;
A
#
# COMPACT_ATOMS: atom_id res chain seq x y z
N MET A 1 24.10 -17.44 -7.68
CA MET A 1 23.27 -16.22 -7.74
C MET A 1 23.00 -15.70 -9.15
N LYS A 2 23.81 -16.07 -10.17
CA LYS A 2 23.56 -15.66 -11.59
C LYS A 2 22.20 -16.15 -12.16
N ASP A 3 21.51 -17.11 -11.53
CA ASP A 3 20.31 -17.76 -12.06
C ASP A 3 18.99 -17.29 -11.41
N ASN A 4 18.98 -16.15 -10.71
CA ASN A 4 17.72 -15.61 -10.16
C ASN A 4 16.82 -15.12 -11.30
N LYS A 5 15.55 -15.58 -11.29
CA LYS A 5 14.58 -15.25 -12.34
C LYS A 5 14.40 -13.73 -12.59
N LEU A 6 14.72 -12.89 -11.59
CA LEU A 6 14.65 -11.43 -11.70
C LEU A 6 15.64 -10.90 -12.76
N GLY A 7 16.77 -11.61 -12.97
CA GLY A 7 17.78 -11.26 -13.96
C GLY A 7 17.59 -11.89 -15.34
N ILE A 8 16.96 -13.08 -15.43
CA ILE A 8 16.98 -13.89 -16.68
C ILE A 8 15.62 -14.00 -17.38
N MET A 9 14.50 -13.99 -16.62
CA MET A 9 13.17 -14.18 -17.21
C MET A 9 12.77 -12.98 -18.11
N PRO A 10 12.06 -13.21 -19.25
CA PRO A 10 11.51 -12.13 -20.07
C PRO A 10 10.64 -11.17 -19.26
N ILE A 11 10.83 -9.87 -19.43
CA ILE A 11 10.28 -8.83 -18.54
C ILE A 11 8.74 -8.90 -18.42
N SER A 12 8.00 -9.05 -19.52
CA SER A 12 6.53 -9.17 -19.45
C SER A 12 6.08 -10.35 -18.60
N LYS A 13 6.69 -11.53 -18.82
CA LYS A 13 6.38 -12.73 -18.05
C LYS A 13 6.78 -12.58 -16.59
N LEU A 14 7.92 -11.92 -16.34
CA LEU A 14 8.40 -11.65 -14.99
C LEU A 14 7.46 -10.71 -14.22
N ILE A 15 7.04 -9.60 -14.82
CA ILE A 15 6.11 -8.65 -14.20
C ILE A 15 4.83 -9.38 -13.76
N TRP A 16 4.20 -10.14 -14.64
CA TRP A 16 2.97 -10.87 -14.29
C TRP A 16 3.21 -11.99 -13.27
N ASN A 17 4.31 -12.73 -13.39
CA ASN A 17 4.68 -13.77 -12.43
C ASN A 17 4.91 -13.22 -11.02
N MET A 18 5.43 -12.00 -10.91
CA MET A 18 5.65 -11.33 -9.63
C MET A 18 4.40 -10.63 -9.11
N SER A 19 3.69 -9.93 -9.98
CA SER A 19 2.59 -9.03 -9.59
C SER A 19 1.27 -9.75 -9.40
N LEU A 20 0.92 -10.74 -10.21
CA LEU A 20 -0.38 -11.42 -10.13
C LEU A 20 -0.63 -12.08 -8.76
N PRO A 21 0.34 -12.82 -8.16
CA PRO A 21 0.17 -13.34 -6.81
C PRO A 21 -0.04 -12.23 -5.76
N ILE A 22 0.65 -11.09 -5.90
CA ILE A 22 0.51 -9.96 -4.98
C ILE A 22 -0.86 -9.30 -5.14
N ILE A 23 -1.34 -9.12 -6.36
CA ILE A 23 -2.68 -8.61 -6.66
C ILE A 23 -3.74 -9.49 -6.00
N VAL A 24 -3.65 -10.82 -6.20
CA VAL A 24 -4.56 -11.78 -5.57
C VAL A 24 -4.50 -11.66 -4.04
N SER A 25 -3.31 -11.57 -3.45
CA SER A 25 -3.14 -11.38 -2.00
C SER A 25 -3.85 -10.12 -1.50
N MET A 26 -3.70 -9.00 -2.20
CA MET A 26 -4.34 -7.73 -1.82
C MET A 26 -5.86 -7.79 -1.96
N LEU A 27 -6.39 -8.48 -2.99
CA LEU A 27 -7.83 -8.69 -3.13
C LEU A 27 -8.39 -9.61 -2.03
N VAL A 28 -7.67 -10.67 -1.67
CA VAL A 28 -8.02 -11.55 -0.55
C VAL A 28 -8.01 -10.76 0.77
N GLN A 29 -7.03 -9.89 0.97
CA GLN A 29 -6.97 -9.00 2.14
C GLN A 29 -8.19 -8.06 2.21
N ALA A 30 -8.58 -7.45 1.09
CA ALA A 30 -9.77 -6.62 1.05
C ALA A 30 -11.04 -7.42 1.37
N LEU A 31 -11.14 -8.63 0.84
CA LEU A 31 -12.29 -9.51 1.05
C LEU A 31 -12.43 -9.88 2.52
N TYR A 32 -11.36 -10.34 3.18
CA TYR A 32 -11.48 -10.71 4.58
C TYR A 32 -11.79 -9.51 5.48
N ASN A 33 -11.27 -8.31 5.19
CA ASN A 33 -11.63 -7.09 5.92
C ASN A 33 -13.14 -6.75 5.81
N ILE A 34 -13.74 -7.02 4.65
CA ILE A 34 -15.19 -6.87 4.46
C ILE A 34 -15.95 -7.91 5.28
N VAL A 35 -15.53 -9.17 5.23
CA VAL A 35 -16.16 -10.27 5.96
C VAL A 35 -16.10 -10.03 7.46
N ASP A 36 -14.95 -9.63 8.01
CA ASP A 36 -14.78 -9.25 9.42
C ASP A 36 -15.73 -8.11 9.80
N SER A 37 -15.82 -7.07 8.99
CA SER A 37 -16.76 -5.97 9.22
C SER A 37 -18.23 -6.42 9.22
N VAL A 38 -18.59 -7.37 8.36
CA VAL A 38 -19.95 -7.98 8.34
C VAL A 38 -20.23 -8.75 9.63
N PHE A 39 -19.29 -9.55 10.11
CA PHE A 39 -19.49 -10.28 11.39
C PHE A 39 -19.59 -9.32 12.58
N VAL A 40 -18.73 -8.31 12.65
CA VAL A 40 -18.79 -7.29 13.72
C VAL A 40 -20.11 -6.50 13.67
N SER A 41 -20.64 -6.18 12.50
CA SER A 41 -21.92 -5.47 12.35
C SER A 41 -23.12 -6.24 12.89
N GLN A 42 -23.02 -7.59 12.88
CA GLN A 42 -24.08 -8.47 13.47
C GLN A 42 -24.09 -8.46 15.00
N VAL A 43 -23.01 -8.01 15.64
CA VAL A 43 -22.98 -7.85 17.12
C VAL A 43 -23.81 -6.63 17.52
N SER A 44 -23.47 -5.46 17.01
CA SER A 44 -24.22 -4.20 17.14
C SER A 44 -23.66 -3.13 16.23
N GLU A 45 -24.45 -2.09 15.95
CA GLU A 45 -23.99 -0.91 15.23
C GLU A 45 -22.86 -0.19 15.97
N GLN A 46 -22.95 -0.12 17.30
CA GLN A 46 -21.89 0.48 18.14
C GLN A 46 -20.60 -0.33 18.11
N ALA A 47 -20.67 -1.67 17.99
CA ALA A 47 -19.48 -2.53 17.82
C ALA A 47 -18.77 -2.23 16.50
N LEU A 48 -19.51 -2.09 15.40
CA LEU A 48 -18.95 -1.71 14.10
C LEU A 48 -18.33 -0.30 14.15
N THR A 49 -18.98 0.62 14.85
CA THR A 49 -18.47 1.99 15.03
C THR A 49 -17.14 1.98 15.80
N ALA A 50 -17.02 1.17 16.87
CA ALA A 50 -15.78 1.03 17.65
C ALA A 50 -14.61 0.57 16.76
N VAL A 51 -14.82 -0.46 15.93
CA VAL A 51 -13.80 -0.96 14.98
C VAL A 51 -13.47 0.10 13.91
N THR A 52 -14.48 0.78 13.39
CA THR A 52 -14.29 1.83 12.37
C THR A 52 -13.48 3.00 12.89
N LEU A 53 -13.72 3.43 14.14
CA LEU A 53 -12.95 4.50 14.78
C LEU A 53 -11.50 4.08 15.10
N ALA A 54 -11.20 2.77 15.23
CA ALA A 54 -9.83 2.26 15.38
C ALA A 54 -9.03 2.30 14.06
N PHE A 55 -9.69 2.36 12.92
CA PHE A 55 -9.08 2.21 11.59
C PHE A 55 -7.93 3.20 11.30
N PRO A 56 -8.00 4.50 11.64
CA PRO A 56 -6.90 5.43 11.42
C PRO A 56 -5.61 5.03 12.16
N ALA A 57 -5.73 4.54 13.40
CA ALA A 57 -4.58 4.08 14.18
C ALA A 57 -3.99 2.78 13.59
N GLN A 58 -4.85 1.85 13.16
CA GLN A 58 -4.40 0.63 12.45
C GLN A 58 -3.71 0.96 11.13
N ASN A 59 -4.25 1.89 10.34
CA ASN A 59 -3.63 2.32 9.08
C ASN A 59 -2.25 2.94 9.30
N LEU A 60 -2.06 3.70 10.37
CA LEU A 60 -0.74 4.24 10.71
C LEU A 60 0.25 3.11 11.04
N MET A 61 -0.19 2.11 11.81
CA MET A 61 0.60 0.93 12.16
C MET A 61 0.98 0.12 10.91
N ILE A 62 0.01 -0.15 10.03
CA ILE A 62 0.24 -0.84 8.76
C ILE A 62 1.16 0.00 7.85
N GLY A 63 0.97 1.31 7.82
CA GLY A 63 1.82 2.24 7.08
C GLY A 63 3.28 2.19 7.53
N LEU A 64 3.53 2.13 8.84
CA LEU A 64 4.88 1.96 9.40
C LEU A 64 5.51 0.62 8.99
N ALA A 65 4.75 -0.47 9.11
CA ALA A 65 5.21 -1.81 8.73
C ALA A 65 5.53 -1.89 7.22
N THR A 66 4.59 -1.45 6.37
CA THR A 66 4.74 -1.50 4.91
C THR A 66 5.81 -0.56 4.41
N GLY A 67 5.93 0.65 4.97
CA GLY A 67 6.97 1.60 4.61
C GLY A 67 8.37 1.06 4.93
N THR A 68 8.58 0.51 6.13
CA THR A 68 9.85 -0.16 6.49
C THR A 68 10.14 -1.30 5.54
N ALA A 69 9.14 -2.12 5.22
CA ALA A 69 9.26 -3.26 4.33
C ALA A 69 9.58 -2.87 2.87
N VAL A 70 9.09 -1.73 2.38
CA VAL A 70 9.46 -1.17 1.05
C VAL A 70 10.95 -0.82 1.03
N GLY A 71 11.47 -0.20 2.10
CA GLY A 71 12.90 0.10 2.22
C GLY A 71 13.76 -1.16 2.16
N VAL A 72 13.38 -2.20 2.90
CA VAL A 72 14.06 -3.50 2.89
C VAL A 72 14.01 -4.13 1.50
N ASN A 73 12.84 -4.16 0.87
CA ASN A 73 12.64 -4.77 -0.45
C ASN A 73 13.53 -4.13 -1.53
N ALA A 74 13.63 -2.80 -1.53
CA ALA A 74 14.48 -2.07 -2.48
C ALA A 74 15.97 -2.34 -2.25
N LEU A 75 16.46 -2.34 -0.99
CA LEU A 75 17.86 -2.60 -0.67
C LEU A 75 18.24 -4.06 -0.89
N LEU A 76 17.33 -4.98 -0.55
CA LEU A 76 17.49 -6.42 -0.77
C LEU A 76 17.64 -6.72 -2.27
N GLY A 77 16.71 -6.20 -3.10
CA GLY A 77 16.77 -6.37 -4.54
C GLY A 77 18.08 -5.88 -5.13
N ARG A 78 18.61 -4.73 -4.67
CA ARG A 78 19.91 -4.21 -5.11
C ARG A 78 21.06 -5.09 -4.71
N ALA A 79 21.10 -5.55 -3.46
CA ALA A 79 22.18 -6.41 -2.97
C ALA A 79 22.22 -7.74 -3.73
N LEU A 80 21.05 -8.35 -3.99
CA LEU A 80 20.93 -9.57 -4.80
C LEU A 80 21.36 -9.33 -6.25
N GLY A 81 20.97 -8.21 -6.85
CA GLY A 81 21.36 -7.85 -8.22
C GLY A 81 22.85 -7.61 -8.37
N ALA A 82 23.49 -7.02 -7.35
CA ALA A 82 24.93 -6.84 -7.28
C ALA A 82 25.72 -8.12 -6.95
N GLY A 83 25.04 -9.25 -6.68
CA GLY A 83 25.67 -10.51 -6.29
C GLY A 83 26.23 -10.52 -4.86
N ASP A 84 25.91 -9.48 -4.05
CA ASP A 84 26.37 -9.37 -2.66
C ASP A 84 25.39 -10.05 -1.69
N GLY A 85 25.49 -11.37 -1.58
CA GLY A 85 24.65 -12.17 -0.70
C GLY A 85 24.82 -11.84 0.78
N LYS A 86 26.03 -11.47 1.22
CA LYS A 86 26.24 -11.07 2.63
C LYS A 86 25.46 -9.81 2.98
N ARG A 87 25.47 -8.85 2.09
CA ARG A 87 24.69 -7.62 2.26
C ARG A 87 23.19 -7.87 2.19
N ALA A 88 22.75 -8.79 1.33
CA ALA A 88 21.35 -9.20 1.26
C ALA A 88 20.87 -9.80 2.60
N ASP A 89 21.67 -10.71 3.20
CA ASP A 89 21.39 -11.31 4.51
C ASP A 89 21.36 -10.25 5.63
N GLN A 90 22.31 -9.30 5.62
CA GLN A 90 22.33 -8.20 6.59
C GLN A 90 21.11 -7.29 6.47
N VAL A 91 20.67 -6.94 5.26
CA VAL A 91 19.46 -6.15 5.01
C VAL A 91 18.24 -6.90 5.53
N ALA A 92 18.13 -8.20 5.25
CA ALA A 92 17.00 -9.02 5.70
C ALA A 92 16.90 -9.08 7.23
N ILE A 93 18.01 -9.33 7.92
CA ILE A 93 18.01 -9.44 9.39
C ILE A 93 17.76 -8.08 10.06
N ASN A 94 18.35 -6.98 9.55
CA ASN A 94 18.03 -5.64 10.04
C ASN A 94 16.55 -5.28 9.80
N GLY A 95 15.96 -5.72 8.67
CA GLY A 95 14.53 -5.57 8.40
C GLY A 95 13.66 -6.27 9.44
N ILE A 96 13.99 -7.51 9.80
CA ILE A 96 13.28 -8.27 10.84
C ILE A 96 13.42 -7.58 12.22
N PHE A 97 14.63 -7.10 12.55
CA PHE A 97 14.83 -6.29 13.76
C PHE A 97 13.94 -5.05 13.78
N LEU A 98 13.85 -4.32 12.66
CA LEU A 98 12.98 -3.15 12.56
C LEU A 98 11.48 -3.49 12.62
N ALA A 99 11.06 -4.67 12.18
CA ALA A 99 9.70 -5.16 12.36
C ALA A 99 9.38 -5.33 13.85
N VAL A 100 10.31 -5.90 14.64
CA VAL A 100 10.16 -6.02 16.10
C VAL A 100 10.13 -4.65 16.78
N VAL A 101 11.00 -3.72 16.37
CA VAL A 101 11.00 -2.32 16.89
C VAL A 101 9.69 -1.63 16.56
N GLY A 102 9.17 -1.77 15.34
CA GLY A 102 7.88 -1.22 14.92
C GLY A 102 6.71 -1.76 15.73
N PHE A 103 6.72 -3.07 16.02
CA PHE A 103 5.77 -3.68 16.95
C PHE A 103 5.82 -3.05 18.34
N VAL A 104 7.02 -2.97 18.96
CA VAL A 104 7.16 -2.40 20.30
C VAL A 104 6.67 -0.95 20.33
N LEU A 105 7.04 -0.15 19.34
CA LEU A 105 6.58 1.23 19.22
C LEU A 105 5.05 1.31 19.12
N SER A 106 4.44 0.47 18.28
CA SER A 106 2.97 0.44 18.11
C SER A 106 2.26 0.01 19.40
N ALA A 107 2.80 -0.98 20.12
CA ALA A 107 2.25 -1.44 21.38
C ALA A 107 2.32 -0.34 22.46
N VAL A 108 3.46 0.33 22.59
CA VAL A 108 3.64 1.46 23.54
C VAL A 108 2.67 2.59 23.21
N LEU A 109 2.56 2.99 21.93
CA LEU A 109 1.64 4.05 21.53
C LEU A 109 0.18 3.69 21.83
N ALA A 110 -0.24 2.47 21.56
CA ALA A 110 -1.62 2.02 21.84
C ALA A 110 -1.92 1.98 23.36
N LEU A 111 -0.96 1.57 24.18
CA LEU A 111 -1.12 1.54 25.62
C LEU A 111 -1.16 2.95 26.24
N CYS A 112 -0.28 3.85 25.80
CA CYS A 112 -0.18 5.21 26.34
C CYS A 112 -1.30 6.12 25.83
N PHE A 113 -1.63 6.05 24.54
CA PHE A 113 -2.50 7.04 23.88
C PHE A 113 -3.84 6.48 23.42
N GLY A 114 -4.07 5.17 23.44
CA GLY A 114 -5.30 4.56 22.94
C GLY A 114 -6.57 5.08 23.63
N GLY A 115 -6.52 5.30 24.95
CA GLY A 115 -7.65 5.87 25.69
C GLY A 115 -7.96 7.32 25.29
N THR A 116 -6.95 8.16 25.20
CA THR A 116 -7.10 9.55 24.75
C THR A 116 -7.61 9.62 23.32
N PHE A 117 -7.07 8.77 22.43
CA PHE A 117 -7.46 8.70 21.03
C PHE A 117 -8.96 8.43 20.84
N PHE A 118 -9.55 7.48 21.59
CA PHE A 118 -10.99 7.20 21.48
C PHE A 118 -11.85 8.27 22.13
N ARG A 119 -11.48 8.79 23.31
CA ARG A 119 -12.23 9.85 24.01
C ARG A 119 -12.28 11.17 23.24
N THR A 120 -11.34 11.44 22.34
CA THR A 120 -11.41 12.61 21.45
C THR A 120 -12.37 12.42 20.27
N GLN A 121 -12.83 11.20 19.99
CA GLN A 121 -13.71 10.89 18.86
C GLN A 121 -15.16 10.68 19.27
N THR A 122 -15.42 10.19 20.49
CA THR A 122 -16.77 9.88 20.97
C THR A 122 -16.84 9.89 22.50
N ASP A 123 -18.00 10.28 23.02
CA ASP A 123 -18.31 10.25 24.46
C ASP A 123 -19.13 9.01 24.87
N ILE A 124 -19.43 8.08 23.90
CA ILE A 124 -20.20 6.87 24.19
C ILE A 124 -19.28 5.83 24.80
N ASP A 125 -19.43 5.55 26.10
CA ASP A 125 -18.57 4.66 26.88
C ASP A 125 -18.43 3.26 26.24
N TYR A 126 -19.51 2.69 25.74
CA TYR A 126 -19.47 1.36 25.07
C TYR A 126 -18.51 1.36 23.87
N ILE A 127 -18.54 2.41 23.05
CA ILE A 127 -17.66 2.54 21.86
C ILE A 127 -16.22 2.77 22.30
N VAL A 128 -16.01 3.61 23.31
CA VAL A 128 -14.67 3.90 23.88
C VAL A 128 -14.04 2.63 24.43
N ASP A 129 -14.74 1.90 25.29
CA ASP A 129 -14.20 0.72 25.97
C ASP A 129 -13.91 -0.44 25.00
N ASN A 130 -14.85 -0.73 24.10
CA ASN A 130 -14.65 -1.76 23.08
C ASN A 130 -13.58 -1.36 22.06
N GLY A 131 -13.53 -0.09 21.65
CA GLY A 131 -12.53 0.43 20.74
C GLY A 131 -11.12 0.40 21.33
N ILE A 132 -10.95 0.79 22.59
CA ILE A 132 -9.67 0.68 23.33
C ILE A 132 -9.24 -0.78 23.42
N THR A 133 -10.16 -1.68 23.78
CA THR A 133 -9.89 -3.12 23.90
C THR A 133 -9.43 -3.68 22.55
N TYR A 134 -10.16 -3.38 21.48
CA TYR A 134 -9.83 -3.79 20.13
C TYR A 134 -8.45 -3.28 19.70
N LEU A 135 -8.20 -1.98 19.86
CA LEU A 135 -6.92 -1.37 19.46
C LEU A 135 -5.75 -1.93 20.28
N ARG A 136 -5.92 -2.13 21.58
CA ARG A 136 -4.89 -2.74 22.43
C ARG A 136 -4.56 -4.15 22.01
N ILE A 137 -5.56 -5.01 21.76
CA ILE A 137 -5.33 -6.38 21.29
C ILE A 137 -4.58 -6.35 19.96
N CYS A 138 -5.06 -5.57 18.98
CA CYS A 138 -4.42 -5.47 17.67
C CYS A 138 -2.98 -4.95 17.75
N CYS A 139 -2.71 -3.91 18.53
CA CYS A 139 -1.37 -3.29 18.59
C CYS A 139 -0.41 -4.04 19.51
N CYS A 140 -0.85 -4.53 20.68
CA CYS A 140 0.02 -5.26 21.61
C CYS A 140 0.36 -6.67 21.12
N ALA A 141 -0.42 -7.23 20.20
CA ALA A 141 -0.14 -8.50 19.54
C ALA A 141 0.26 -8.34 18.07
N SER A 142 0.59 -7.12 17.62
CA SER A 142 0.94 -6.83 16.23
C SER A 142 2.28 -7.40 15.74
N LEU A 143 3.04 -8.06 16.61
CA LEU A 143 4.28 -8.75 16.24
C LEU A 143 4.07 -9.69 15.05
N GLY A 144 2.96 -10.46 15.06
CA GLY A 144 2.57 -11.33 13.95
C GLY A 144 2.46 -10.57 12.64
N MET A 145 1.76 -9.43 12.64
CA MET A 145 1.57 -8.58 11.46
C MET A 145 2.88 -7.97 10.95
N PHE A 146 3.67 -7.34 11.82
CA PHE A 146 4.94 -6.71 11.43
C PHE A 146 5.91 -7.74 10.83
N CYS A 147 6.04 -8.91 11.48
CA CYS A 147 6.90 -9.99 11.00
C CYS A 147 6.35 -10.62 9.73
N GLN A 148 5.04 -10.84 9.61
CA GLN A 148 4.41 -11.38 8.40
C GLN A 148 4.71 -10.48 7.20
N ILE A 149 4.42 -9.17 7.29
CA ILE A 149 4.69 -8.20 6.22
C ILE A 149 6.17 -8.23 5.84
N MET A 150 7.06 -8.26 6.83
CA MET A 150 8.50 -8.30 6.57
C MET A 150 8.92 -9.57 5.85
N PHE A 151 8.52 -10.76 6.33
CA PHE A 151 8.85 -12.04 5.70
C PHE A 151 8.26 -12.16 4.29
N GLU A 152 7.06 -11.65 4.06
CA GLU A 152 6.45 -11.59 2.73
C GLU A 152 7.27 -10.71 1.78
N ARG A 153 7.76 -9.57 2.25
CA ARG A 153 8.64 -8.69 1.45
C ARG A 153 9.99 -9.33 1.14
N LEU A 154 10.55 -10.13 2.04
CA LEU A 154 11.75 -10.91 1.76
C LEU A 154 11.50 -11.95 0.65
N LEU A 155 10.36 -12.67 0.69
CA LEU A 155 9.96 -13.58 -0.38
C LEU A 155 9.75 -12.86 -1.72
N GLN A 156 9.12 -11.69 -1.71
CA GLN A 156 8.93 -10.87 -2.91
C GLN A 156 10.25 -10.34 -3.46
N GLY A 157 11.13 -9.83 -2.58
CA GLY A 157 12.45 -9.30 -2.93
C GLY A 157 13.40 -10.34 -3.57
N THR A 158 13.22 -11.62 -3.22
CA THR A 158 13.96 -12.76 -3.82
C THR A 158 13.24 -13.37 -5.04
N GLY A 159 12.13 -12.77 -5.48
CA GLY A 159 11.40 -13.25 -6.65
C GLY A 159 10.35 -14.33 -6.36
N ARG A 160 10.01 -14.61 -5.10
CA ARG A 160 9.11 -15.72 -4.70
C ARG A 160 7.72 -15.25 -4.29
N SER A 161 7.10 -14.34 -5.07
CA SER A 161 5.80 -13.72 -4.75
C SER A 161 4.65 -14.73 -4.59
N ILE A 162 4.69 -15.88 -5.27
CA ILE A 162 3.70 -16.95 -5.10
C ILE A 162 3.69 -17.46 -3.65
N LEU A 163 4.85 -17.57 -3.01
CA LEU A 163 4.93 -18.03 -1.62
C LEU A 163 4.32 -16.98 -0.67
N SER A 164 4.51 -15.68 -0.93
CA SER A 164 3.86 -14.63 -0.13
C SER A 164 2.33 -14.64 -0.30
N MET A 165 1.81 -15.02 -1.45
CA MET A 165 0.37 -15.21 -1.65
C MET A 165 -0.19 -16.33 -0.75
N TYR A 166 0.50 -17.46 -0.63
CA TYR A 166 0.06 -18.55 0.25
C TYR A 166 0.06 -18.14 1.72
N THR A 167 1.04 -17.35 2.17
CA THR A 167 1.10 -16.86 3.56
C THR A 167 -0.05 -15.93 3.89
N GLN A 168 -0.34 -15.00 3.00
CA GLN A 168 -1.47 -14.08 3.10
C GLN A 168 -2.81 -14.85 3.06
N GLY A 169 -2.94 -15.79 2.12
CA GLY A 169 -4.14 -16.62 1.97
C GLY A 169 -4.44 -17.45 3.23
N LEU A 170 -3.41 -18.07 3.84
CA LEU A 170 -3.58 -18.82 5.09
C LEU A 170 -4.07 -17.90 6.21
N GLY A 171 -3.45 -16.73 6.38
CA GLY A 171 -3.86 -15.75 7.39
C GLY A 171 -5.31 -15.32 7.25
N ALA A 172 -5.75 -15.05 6.02
CA ALA A 172 -7.11 -14.68 5.70
C ALA A 172 -8.12 -15.81 5.98
N ILE A 173 -7.82 -17.04 5.56
CA ILE A 173 -8.68 -18.21 5.82
C ILE A 173 -8.84 -18.45 7.32
N VAL A 174 -7.72 -18.42 8.07
CA VAL A 174 -7.76 -18.62 9.54
C VAL A 174 -8.59 -17.52 10.18
N ASN A 175 -8.43 -16.26 9.80
CA ASN A 175 -9.24 -15.16 10.32
C ASN A 175 -10.73 -15.38 10.04
N ILE A 176 -11.13 -15.60 8.78
CA ILE A 176 -12.55 -15.80 8.39
C ILE A 176 -13.20 -16.97 9.14
N VAL A 177 -12.44 -18.05 9.41
CA VAL A 177 -12.95 -19.21 10.15
C VAL A 177 -13.07 -18.92 11.66
N LEU A 178 -12.12 -18.18 12.22
CA LEU A 178 -12.09 -17.90 13.65
C LEU A 178 -13.01 -16.74 14.07
N ASP A 179 -13.29 -15.78 13.17
CA ASP A 179 -14.17 -14.65 13.47
C ASP A 179 -15.52 -15.09 14.06
N PRO A 180 -16.34 -15.92 13.38
CA PRO A 180 -17.63 -16.34 13.94
C PRO A 180 -17.47 -17.15 15.23
N ILE A 181 -16.40 -17.90 15.40
CA ILE A 181 -16.14 -18.69 16.60
C ILE A 181 -15.90 -17.78 17.81
N PHE A 182 -14.98 -16.83 17.69
CA PHE A 182 -14.67 -15.92 18.81
C PHE A 182 -15.78 -14.88 19.04
N ILE A 183 -16.40 -14.36 17.97
CA ILE A 183 -17.44 -13.34 18.09
C ILE A 183 -18.72 -13.94 18.70
N PHE A 184 -19.22 -15.07 18.17
CA PHE A 184 -20.56 -15.59 18.50
C PHE A 184 -20.51 -16.76 19.45
N VAL A 185 -19.64 -17.78 19.25
CA VAL A 185 -19.60 -18.98 20.11
C VAL A 185 -19.00 -18.64 21.47
N PHE A 186 -17.83 -17.96 21.49
CA PHE A 186 -17.22 -17.51 22.74
C PHE A 186 -17.77 -16.17 23.25
N LYS A 187 -18.68 -15.53 22.50
CA LYS A 187 -19.36 -14.29 22.87
C LYS A 187 -18.41 -13.15 23.23
N MET A 188 -17.24 -13.10 22.59
CA MET A 188 -16.24 -12.07 22.85
C MET A 188 -16.53 -10.73 22.11
N GLY A 189 -17.52 -10.71 21.19
CA GLY A 189 -17.89 -9.51 20.45
C GLY A 189 -16.70 -8.90 19.69
N VAL A 190 -16.48 -7.60 19.86
CA VAL A 190 -15.40 -6.84 19.21
C VAL A 190 -14.00 -7.36 19.55
N ALA A 191 -13.78 -7.79 20.80
CA ALA A 191 -12.51 -8.39 21.21
C ALA A 191 -12.26 -9.71 20.46
N GLY A 192 -13.31 -10.46 20.14
CA GLY A 192 -13.22 -11.72 19.38
C GLY A 192 -12.68 -11.48 17.96
N ALA A 193 -13.17 -10.47 17.26
CA ALA A 193 -12.67 -10.05 15.94
C ALA A 193 -11.18 -9.69 15.99
N ALA A 194 -10.75 -8.92 17.00
CA ALA A 194 -9.34 -8.57 17.19
C ALA A 194 -8.47 -9.82 17.40
N VAL A 195 -8.90 -10.76 18.24
CA VAL A 195 -8.17 -12.01 18.55
C VAL A 195 -8.07 -12.90 17.30
N ALA A 196 -9.16 -13.06 16.54
CA ALA A 196 -9.16 -13.84 15.29
C ALA A 196 -8.18 -13.24 14.26
N THR A 197 -8.20 -11.93 14.10
CA THR A 197 -7.27 -11.22 13.22
C THR A 197 -5.81 -11.46 13.63
N VAL A 198 -5.49 -11.32 14.90
CA VAL A 198 -4.15 -11.56 15.45
C VAL A 198 -3.69 -13.00 15.22
N ILE A 199 -4.54 -13.99 15.48
CA ILE A 199 -4.21 -15.41 15.26
C ILE A 199 -3.95 -15.66 13.76
N GLY A 200 -4.80 -15.13 12.88
CA GLY A 200 -4.59 -15.21 11.43
C GLY A 200 -3.23 -14.66 11.01
N GLN A 201 -2.84 -13.50 11.54
CA GLN A 201 -1.54 -12.87 11.28
C GLN A 201 -0.37 -13.71 11.81
N PHE A 202 -0.49 -14.32 13.01
CA PHE A 202 0.55 -15.22 13.52
C PHE A 202 0.69 -16.49 12.69
N CYS A 203 -0.43 -17.08 12.21
CA CYS A 203 -0.39 -18.24 11.32
C CYS A 203 0.27 -17.88 9.98
N GLY A 204 -0.09 -16.74 9.39
CA GLY A 204 0.56 -16.21 8.18
C GLY A 204 2.05 -15.95 8.39
N CYS A 205 2.42 -15.34 9.53
CA CYS A 205 3.80 -15.09 9.94
C CYS A 205 4.61 -16.39 10.07
N GLY A 206 4.06 -17.38 10.75
CA GLY A 206 4.71 -18.70 10.94
C GLY A 206 4.99 -19.39 9.60
N LEU A 207 3.99 -19.38 8.69
CA LEU A 207 4.17 -19.94 7.35
C LEU A 207 5.19 -19.12 6.52
N ALA A 208 5.16 -17.79 6.61
CA ALA A 208 6.11 -16.92 5.91
C ALA A 208 7.55 -17.14 6.40
N LEU A 209 7.74 -17.29 7.71
CA LEU A 209 9.05 -17.65 8.29
C LEU A 209 9.51 -19.02 7.81
N TYR A 210 8.64 -20.03 7.88
CA TYR A 210 8.96 -21.38 7.40
C TYR A 210 9.38 -21.37 5.92
N MET A 211 8.67 -20.63 5.07
CA MET A 211 8.97 -20.51 3.65
C MET A 211 10.29 -19.75 3.41
N ASN A 212 10.60 -18.73 4.19
CA ASN A 212 11.90 -18.05 4.09
C ASN A 212 13.06 -18.95 4.50
N LEU A 213 12.90 -19.78 5.55
CA LEU A 213 13.95 -20.68 6.03
C LEU A 213 14.15 -21.91 5.14
N ARG A 214 13.08 -22.45 4.52
CA ARG A 214 13.13 -23.73 3.81
C ARG A 214 13.08 -23.61 2.29
N LYS A 215 12.45 -22.57 1.77
CA LYS A 215 12.21 -22.40 0.32
C LYS A 215 12.97 -21.22 -0.29
N ASN A 216 13.52 -20.34 0.53
CA ASN A 216 14.22 -19.15 0.06
C ASN A 216 15.75 -19.37 0.13
N HIS A 217 16.31 -19.96 -0.90
CA HIS A 217 17.74 -20.28 -0.96
C HIS A 217 18.63 -19.06 -1.26
N ASP A 218 18.04 -17.92 -1.60
CA ASP A 218 18.77 -16.68 -1.89
C ASP A 218 19.16 -15.91 -0.61
N LEU A 219 18.60 -16.30 0.56
CA LEU A 219 18.85 -15.65 1.85
C LEU A 219 19.22 -16.68 2.93
N HIS A 220 20.21 -16.33 3.72
CA HIS A 220 20.66 -17.10 4.87
C HIS A 220 20.39 -16.30 6.15
N LEU A 221 19.21 -16.52 6.77
CA LEU A 221 18.82 -15.81 7.98
C LEU A 221 19.54 -16.38 9.19
N GLN A 222 20.66 -15.77 9.59
CA GLN A 222 21.42 -16.14 10.78
C GLN A 222 21.21 -15.10 11.88
N PHE A 223 20.47 -15.46 12.92
CA PHE A 223 20.20 -14.56 14.06
C PHE A 223 21.32 -14.59 15.13
N ARG A 224 22.17 -15.61 15.10
CA ARG A 224 23.23 -15.78 16.12
C ARG A 224 24.33 -14.74 15.94
N GLY A 225 24.58 -13.93 16.98
CA GLY A 225 25.56 -12.86 16.94
C GLY A 225 25.12 -11.59 16.21
N PHE A 226 23.81 -11.43 15.96
CA PHE A 226 23.27 -10.24 15.31
C PHE A 226 23.60 -8.97 16.09
N ARG A 227 24.07 -7.97 15.37
CA ARG A 227 24.20 -6.58 15.84
C ARG A 227 23.56 -5.66 14.81
N PRO A 228 22.70 -4.70 15.23
CA PRO A 228 22.10 -3.75 14.31
C PRO A 228 23.17 -2.94 13.56
N ASP A 229 23.09 -2.91 12.23
CA ASP A 229 23.90 -2.01 11.43
C ASP A 229 23.12 -0.72 11.15
N TRP A 230 23.50 0.33 11.86
CA TRP A 230 22.81 1.63 11.78
C TRP A 230 22.91 2.29 10.41
N LYS A 231 23.90 1.94 9.58
CA LYS A 231 24.01 2.40 8.19
C LYS A 231 22.92 1.75 7.33
N ILE A 232 22.71 0.44 7.50
CA ILE A 232 21.64 -0.29 6.82
C ILE A 232 20.29 0.22 7.29
N VAL A 233 20.09 0.37 8.60
CA VAL A 233 18.86 0.94 9.20
C VAL A 233 18.56 2.33 8.64
N GLY A 234 19.55 3.22 8.59
CA GLY A 234 19.40 4.55 8.00
C GLY A 234 19.00 4.51 6.53
N ASN A 235 19.60 3.60 5.74
CA ASN A 235 19.25 3.41 4.33
C ASN A 235 17.83 2.83 4.15
N ILE A 236 17.39 1.91 5.02
CA ILE A 236 16.03 1.37 5.01
C ILE A 236 15.02 2.51 5.22
N TYR A 237 15.23 3.33 6.25
CA TYR A 237 14.33 4.44 6.54
C TYR A 237 14.42 5.61 5.55
N ALA A 238 15.58 5.85 4.93
CA ALA A 238 15.69 6.84 3.86
C ALA A 238 14.77 6.51 2.66
N ILE A 239 14.47 5.21 2.44
CA ILE A 239 13.54 4.76 1.42
C ILE A 239 12.13 4.55 1.99
N GLY A 240 12.04 3.99 3.19
CA GLY A 240 10.79 3.57 3.82
C GLY A 240 9.96 4.71 4.41
N LEU A 241 10.59 5.67 5.10
CA LEU A 241 9.89 6.77 5.77
C LEU A 241 9.07 7.64 4.80
N PRO A 242 9.58 8.02 3.62
CA PRO A 242 8.76 8.69 2.62
C PRO A 242 7.48 7.92 2.26
N SER A 243 7.52 6.59 2.25
CA SER A 243 6.34 5.76 1.97
C SER A 243 5.33 5.80 3.12
N VAL A 244 5.78 5.84 4.37
CA VAL A 244 4.90 6.05 5.55
C VAL A 244 4.18 7.40 5.46
N VAL A 245 4.93 8.48 5.13
CA VAL A 245 4.37 9.83 4.98
C VAL A 245 3.32 9.87 3.87
N MET A 246 3.53 9.15 2.76
CA MET A 246 2.54 9.09 1.66
C MET A 246 1.19 8.53 2.10
N VAL A 247 1.17 7.54 3.00
CA VAL A 247 -0.08 7.00 3.58
C VAL A 247 -0.79 8.06 4.43
N ALA A 248 -0.04 8.80 5.26
CA ALA A 248 -0.59 9.86 6.09
C ALA A 248 -1.18 11.03 5.26
N ILE A 249 -0.53 11.40 4.16
CA ILE A 249 -1.01 12.45 3.25
C ILE A 249 -2.40 12.12 2.69
N GLY A 250 -2.64 10.85 2.32
CA GLY A 250 -3.95 10.40 1.84
C GLY A 250 -5.07 10.64 2.86
N SER A 251 -4.79 10.40 4.14
CA SER A 251 -5.76 10.65 5.22
C SER A 251 -6.06 12.15 5.41
N VAL A 252 -5.02 12.99 5.36
CA VAL A 252 -5.18 14.45 5.44
C VAL A 252 -6.00 14.98 4.26
N MET A 253 -5.70 14.51 3.04
CA MET A 253 -6.45 14.89 1.84
C MET A 253 -7.94 14.53 1.97
N THR A 254 -8.24 13.31 2.42
CA THR A 254 -9.63 12.85 2.61
C THR A 254 -10.36 13.71 3.62
N PHE A 255 -9.72 14.07 4.74
CA PHE A 255 -10.28 14.97 5.74
C PHE A 255 -10.60 16.35 5.14
N CYS A 256 -9.65 16.95 4.41
CA CYS A 256 -9.86 18.25 3.76
C CYS A 256 -11.00 18.20 2.73
N MET A 257 -11.04 17.17 1.90
CA MET A 257 -12.11 16.99 0.91
C MET A 257 -13.50 16.88 1.56
N ASN A 258 -13.63 16.05 2.59
CA ASN A 258 -14.90 15.93 3.32
C ASN A 258 -15.35 17.28 3.90
N LYS A 259 -14.42 18.05 4.48
CA LYS A 259 -14.72 19.37 5.02
C LYS A 259 -15.15 20.35 3.94
N ILE A 260 -14.51 20.35 2.77
CA ILE A 260 -14.90 21.19 1.62
C ILE A 260 -16.29 20.82 1.14
N LEU A 261 -16.59 19.53 0.96
CA LEU A 261 -17.89 19.04 0.50
C LEU A 261 -19.02 19.42 1.46
N ILE A 262 -18.84 19.20 2.76
CA ILE A 262 -19.85 19.55 3.78
C ILE A 262 -20.08 21.06 3.83
N THR A 263 -19.06 21.88 3.57
CA THR A 263 -19.14 23.33 3.68
C THR A 263 -19.76 23.98 2.45
N TYR A 264 -19.40 23.53 1.25
CA TYR A 264 -19.69 24.25 0.01
C TYR A 264 -20.65 23.53 -0.95
N HIS A 265 -20.81 22.20 -0.83
CA HIS A 265 -21.73 21.44 -1.68
C HIS A 265 -23.17 21.57 -1.15
N SER A 266 -24.15 21.78 -2.04
CA SER A 266 -25.57 21.91 -1.64
C SER A 266 -26.11 20.67 -0.92
N ALA A 267 -25.68 19.48 -1.35
CA ALA A 267 -26.05 18.20 -0.74
C ALA A 267 -25.22 17.86 0.53
N LYS A 268 -24.27 18.72 0.95
CA LYS A 268 -23.49 18.60 2.23
C LYS A 268 -23.07 17.16 2.58
N GLU A 269 -23.73 16.57 3.59
CA GLU A 269 -23.44 15.24 4.11
C GLU A 269 -23.62 14.14 3.05
N THR A 270 -24.60 14.29 2.16
CA THR A 270 -24.80 13.35 1.04
C THR A 270 -23.62 13.35 0.09
N ALA A 271 -23.02 14.51 -0.18
CA ALA A 271 -21.82 14.62 -1.02
C ALA A 271 -20.60 13.97 -0.35
N ALA A 272 -20.41 14.15 0.97
CA ALA A 272 -19.36 13.48 1.71
C ALA A 272 -19.56 11.96 1.73
N THR A 273 -20.79 11.49 1.85
CA THR A 273 -21.13 10.06 1.79
C THR A 273 -20.88 9.50 0.38
N ALA A 274 -21.27 10.22 -0.67
CA ALA A 274 -20.99 9.86 -2.06
C ALA A 274 -19.46 9.75 -2.32
N PHE A 275 -18.69 10.65 -1.75
CA PHE A 275 -17.23 10.60 -1.79
C PHE A 275 -16.67 9.37 -1.05
N GLY A 276 -17.26 8.98 0.08
CA GLY A 276 -16.93 7.74 0.79
C GLY A 276 -17.22 6.49 -0.05
N ILE A 277 -18.33 6.45 -0.79
CA ILE A 277 -18.66 5.38 -1.74
C ILE A 277 -17.63 5.33 -2.86
N TYR A 278 -17.28 6.49 -3.45
CA TYR A 278 -16.21 6.57 -4.44
C TYR A 278 -14.91 5.97 -3.90
N PHE A 279 -14.50 6.31 -2.68
CA PHE A 279 -13.25 5.78 -2.09
C PHE A 279 -13.26 4.26 -1.96
N LYS A 280 -14.37 3.67 -1.55
CA LYS A 280 -14.52 2.21 -1.45
C LYS A 280 -14.43 1.55 -2.82
N LEU A 281 -15.14 2.06 -3.81
CA LEU A 281 -15.11 1.54 -5.19
C LEU A 281 -13.72 1.72 -5.83
N ASN A 282 -13.12 2.87 -5.62
CA ASN A 282 -11.79 3.22 -6.10
C ASN A 282 -10.70 2.24 -5.58
N SER A 283 -10.84 1.77 -4.34
CA SER A 283 -9.90 0.82 -3.75
C SER A 283 -9.80 -0.47 -4.58
N PHE A 284 -10.91 -0.97 -5.14
CA PHE A 284 -10.89 -2.16 -6.00
C PHE A 284 -10.14 -1.95 -7.32
N VAL A 285 -10.13 -0.72 -7.85
CA VAL A 285 -9.38 -0.38 -9.08
C VAL A 285 -7.90 -0.16 -8.76
N PHE A 286 -7.58 0.45 -7.62
CA PHE A 286 -6.20 0.78 -7.24
C PHE A 286 -5.43 -0.40 -6.65
N MET A 287 -6.09 -1.34 -5.96
CA MET A 287 -5.42 -2.53 -5.40
C MET A 287 -4.63 -3.33 -6.43
N PRO A 288 -5.17 -3.66 -7.63
CA PRO A 288 -4.38 -4.30 -8.68
C PRO A 288 -3.14 -3.49 -9.10
N VAL A 289 -3.25 -2.17 -9.17
CA VAL A 289 -2.11 -1.29 -9.52
C VAL A 289 -1.07 -1.28 -8.42
N PHE A 290 -1.46 -1.24 -7.15
CA PHE A 290 -0.53 -1.35 -6.03
C PHE A 290 0.13 -2.72 -5.97
N GLY A 291 -0.62 -3.80 -6.26
CA GLY A 291 -0.07 -5.16 -6.37
C GLY A 291 0.95 -5.27 -7.51
N LEU A 292 0.64 -4.66 -8.67
CA LEU A 292 1.57 -4.56 -9.79
C LEU A 292 2.87 -3.86 -9.36
N ASN A 293 2.77 -2.72 -8.71
CA ASN A 293 3.92 -1.93 -8.29
C ASN A 293 4.77 -2.65 -7.24
N ASN A 294 4.14 -3.32 -6.27
CA ASN A 294 4.86 -4.11 -5.29
C ASN A 294 5.66 -5.25 -5.94
N GLY A 295 5.18 -5.81 -7.06
CA GLY A 295 5.91 -6.79 -7.86
C GLY A 295 7.03 -6.18 -8.71
N VAL A 296 6.88 -4.94 -9.17
CA VAL A 296 7.84 -4.23 -10.03
C VAL A 296 9.03 -3.70 -9.24
N VAL A 297 8.84 -3.22 -8.01
CA VAL A 297 9.92 -2.66 -7.17
C VAL A 297 11.12 -3.59 -7.06
N PRO A 298 11.00 -4.89 -6.69
CA PRO A 298 12.15 -5.78 -6.62
C PRO A 298 12.79 -6.05 -7.98
N ILE A 299 12.03 -6.05 -9.09
CA ILE A 299 12.58 -6.25 -10.44
C ILE A 299 13.47 -5.07 -10.83
N VAL A 300 12.99 -3.84 -10.65
CA VAL A 300 13.77 -2.62 -10.95
C VAL A 300 14.99 -2.53 -10.03
N ALA A 301 14.83 -2.79 -8.73
CA ALA A 301 15.92 -2.73 -7.76
C ALA A 301 17.01 -3.78 -8.05
N TYR A 302 16.62 -5.00 -8.42
CA TYR A 302 17.55 -6.07 -8.82
C TYR A 302 18.35 -5.67 -10.06
N ASN A 303 17.66 -5.24 -11.13
CA ASN A 303 18.35 -4.87 -12.38
C ASN A 303 19.19 -3.59 -12.22
N TYR A 304 18.84 -2.71 -11.29
CA TYR A 304 19.71 -1.59 -10.90
C TYR A 304 20.99 -2.10 -10.20
N GLY A 305 20.87 -3.05 -9.27
CA GLY A 305 22.02 -3.71 -8.64
C GLY A 305 22.90 -4.48 -9.63
N ALA A 306 22.28 -5.18 -10.57
CA ALA A 306 22.95 -5.91 -11.65
C ALA A 306 23.51 -5.01 -12.77
N GLN A 307 23.38 -3.68 -12.63
CA GLN A 307 23.85 -2.68 -13.59
C GLN A 307 23.29 -2.88 -15.01
N ASN A 308 22.04 -3.35 -15.16
CA ASN A 308 21.38 -3.61 -16.43
C ASN A 308 20.28 -2.56 -16.72
N ARG A 309 20.68 -1.48 -17.40
CA ARG A 309 19.78 -0.37 -17.74
C ARG A 309 18.67 -0.79 -18.70
N ARG A 310 18.94 -1.66 -19.67
CA ARG A 310 17.96 -2.10 -20.67
C ARG A 310 16.79 -2.79 -20.01
N ARG A 311 17.03 -3.80 -19.16
CA ARG A 311 15.99 -4.53 -18.43
C ARG A 311 15.24 -3.63 -17.44
N MET A 312 15.97 -2.74 -16.76
CA MET A 312 15.37 -1.78 -15.83
C MET A 312 14.39 -0.83 -16.54
N MET A 313 14.79 -0.23 -17.66
CA MET A 313 13.94 0.68 -18.43
C MET A 313 12.75 -0.04 -19.08
N GLU A 314 12.97 -1.24 -19.58
CA GLU A 314 11.87 -2.07 -20.12
C GLU A 314 10.85 -2.40 -19.02
N THR A 315 11.30 -2.71 -17.80
CA THR A 315 10.41 -2.95 -16.65
C THR A 315 9.60 -1.71 -16.31
N ILE A 316 10.23 -0.54 -16.20
CA ILE A 316 9.55 0.74 -15.89
C ILE A 316 8.52 1.07 -16.99
N LYS A 317 8.89 0.97 -18.26
CA LYS A 317 7.98 1.26 -19.38
C LYS A 317 6.78 0.31 -19.41
N ARG A 318 7.02 -1.00 -19.30
CA ARG A 318 5.94 -2.00 -19.33
C ARG A 318 5.02 -1.89 -18.11
N SER A 319 5.58 -1.63 -16.92
CA SER A 319 4.76 -1.43 -15.72
C SER A 319 3.87 -0.19 -15.83
N ALA A 320 4.37 0.91 -16.39
CA ALA A 320 3.56 2.10 -16.63
C ALA A 320 2.41 1.83 -17.61
N ILE A 321 2.67 1.07 -18.69
CA ILE A 321 1.62 0.67 -19.65
C ILE A 321 0.59 -0.21 -18.98
N TYR A 322 1.00 -1.27 -18.25
CA TYR A 322 0.06 -2.19 -17.59
C TYR A 322 -0.76 -1.49 -16.50
N ALA A 323 -0.13 -0.64 -15.69
CA ALA A 323 -0.84 0.16 -14.70
C ALA A 323 -1.89 1.09 -15.35
N SER A 324 -1.51 1.76 -16.44
CA SER A 324 -2.46 2.62 -17.20
C SER A 324 -3.60 1.81 -17.81
N CYS A 325 -3.34 0.62 -18.36
CA CYS A 325 -4.39 -0.26 -18.90
C CYS A 325 -5.38 -0.69 -17.81
N ILE A 326 -4.89 -1.08 -16.63
CA ILE A 326 -5.74 -1.44 -15.48
C ILE A 326 -6.61 -0.25 -15.07
N MET A 327 -6.03 0.94 -14.97
CA MET A 327 -6.74 2.15 -14.59
C MET A 327 -7.78 2.59 -15.62
N VAL A 328 -7.46 2.51 -16.91
CA VAL A 328 -8.41 2.79 -18.00
C VAL A 328 -9.57 1.78 -18.00
N LEU A 329 -9.31 0.51 -17.71
CA LEU A 329 -10.37 -0.49 -17.52
C LEU A 329 -11.27 -0.11 -16.34
N GLY A 330 -10.70 0.30 -15.21
CA GLY A 330 -11.47 0.81 -14.06
C GLY A 330 -12.31 2.04 -14.41
N MET A 331 -11.77 2.98 -15.17
CA MET A 331 -12.52 4.13 -15.70
C MET A 331 -13.69 3.68 -16.59
N ALA A 332 -13.45 2.74 -17.50
CA ALA A 332 -14.49 2.23 -18.38
C ALA A 332 -15.66 1.59 -17.60
N ILE A 333 -15.35 0.85 -16.53
CA ILE A 333 -16.36 0.28 -15.62
C ILE A 333 -17.16 1.39 -14.92
N PHE A 334 -16.51 2.43 -14.40
CA PHE A 334 -17.17 3.56 -13.75
C PHE A 334 -18.03 4.38 -14.71
N TRP A 335 -17.75 4.35 -16.00
CA TRP A 335 -18.55 5.01 -17.03
C TRP A 335 -19.72 4.16 -17.50
N ALA A 336 -19.52 2.84 -17.64
CA ALA A 336 -20.52 1.91 -18.18
C ALA A 336 -21.66 1.66 -17.18
N ILE A 337 -21.36 1.43 -15.90
CA ILE A 337 -22.32 0.98 -14.89
C ILE A 337 -22.27 1.77 -13.57
N PRO A 338 -22.14 3.11 -13.57
CA PRO A 338 -21.93 3.88 -12.34
C PRO A 338 -23.13 3.76 -11.39
N GLY A 339 -24.37 3.79 -11.92
CA GLY A 339 -25.57 3.66 -11.11
C GLY A 339 -25.67 2.31 -10.40
N THR A 340 -25.31 1.21 -11.06
CA THR A 340 -25.29 -0.12 -10.48
C THR A 340 -24.25 -0.21 -9.35
N LEU A 341 -23.05 0.35 -9.57
CA LEU A 341 -22.00 0.37 -8.56
C LEU A 341 -22.41 1.13 -7.29
N VAL A 342 -23.06 2.28 -7.46
CA VAL A 342 -23.56 3.07 -6.33
C VAL A 342 -24.72 2.34 -5.63
N SER A 343 -25.57 1.64 -6.35
CA SER A 343 -26.70 0.87 -5.80
C SER A 343 -26.30 -0.26 -4.88
N ILE A 344 -25.08 -0.82 -5.02
CA ILE A 344 -24.52 -1.83 -4.10
C ILE A 344 -24.49 -1.32 -2.64
N PHE A 345 -24.39 -0.01 -2.45
CA PHE A 345 -24.35 0.63 -1.13
C PHE A 345 -25.74 1.10 -0.64
N ASN A 346 -26.81 0.53 -1.16
CA ASN A 346 -28.20 0.92 -0.84
C ASN A 346 -28.46 2.45 -0.96
N ALA A 347 -27.84 3.06 -1.97
CA ALA A 347 -27.88 4.50 -2.18
C ALA A 347 -29.29 4.97 -2.57
N THR A 348 -29.74 6.05 -1.92
CA THR A 348 -30.98 6.77 -2.29
C THR A 348 -30.83 7.42 -3.66
N GLU A 349 -31.96 7.79 -4.30
CA GLU A 349 -31.91 8.50 -5.60
C GLU A 349 -31.15 9.83 -5.49
N THR A 350 -31.30 10.56 -4.40
CA THR A 350 -30.55 11.80 -4.14
C THR A 350 -29.04 11.52 -4.09
N MET A 351 -28.62 10.42 -3.46
CA MET A 351 -27.22 10.03 -3.38
C MET A 351 -26.68 9.62 -4.75
N LYS A 352 -27.48 8.93 -5.58
CA LYS A 352 -27.08 8.58 -6.95
C LYS A 352 -26.88 9.81 -7.83
N GLN A 353 -27.73 10.85 -7.68
CA GLN A 353 -27.58 12.10 -8.41
C GLN A 353 -26.23 12.79 -8.14
N VAL A 354 -25.68 12.64 -6.96
CA VAL A 354 -24.35 13.19 -6.59
C VAL A 354 -23.23 12.22 -6.94
N ALA A 355 -23.39 10.94 -6.61
CA ALA A 355 -22.32 9.96 -6.73
C ALA A 355 -22.00 9.56 -8.20
N VAL A 356 -23.00 9.50 -9.09
CA VAL A 356 -22.79 9.11 -10.49
C VAL A 356 -21.95 10.13 -11.26
N PRO A 357 -22.24 11.45 -11.22
CA PRO A 357 -21.34 12.45 -11.79
C PRO A 357 -19.94 12.41 -11.15
N ALA A 358 -19.86 12.31 -9.82
CA ALA A 358 -18.59 12.19 -9.11
C ALA A 358 -17.73 11.02 -9.64
N LEU A 359 -18.30 9.81 -9.74
CA LEU A 359 -17.60 8.64 -10.28
C LEU A 359 -17.08 8.86 -11.71
N ARG A 360 -17.91 9.44 -12.58
CA ARG A 360 -17.53 9.70 -13.97
C ARG A 360 -16.44 10.74 -14.10
N ILE A 361 -16.57 11.86 -13.40
CA ILE A 361 -15.61 12.98 -13.49
C ILE A 361 -14.27 12.58 -12.85
N ILE A 362 -14.31 12.04 -11.62
CA ILE A 362 -13.08 11.67 -10.90
C ILE A 362 -12.31 10.58 -11.66
N SER A 363 -13.01 9.59 -12.24
CA SER A 363 -12.34 8.50 -12.96
C SER A 363 -11.57 8.93 -14.21
N LEU A 364 -11.80 10.12 -14.76
CA LEU A 364 -10.97 10.70 -15.82
C LEU A 364 -9.50 10.83 -15.39
N SER A 365 -9.24 11.03 -14.09
CA SER A 365 -7.88 11.06 -13.54
C SER A 365 -7.16 9.73 -13.67
N PHE A 366 -7.86 8.61 -13.81
CA PHE A 366 -7.29 7.27 -13.91
C PHE A 366 -6.39 7.11 -15.13
N CYS A 367 -6.68 7.79 -16.23
CA CYS A 367 -5.86 7.75 -17.45
C CYS A 367 -4.37 8.07 -17.19
N THR A 368 -4.11 9.00 -16.28
CA THR A 368 -2.75 9.48 -15.98
C THR A 368 -2.22 8.90 -14.66
N ALA A 369 -3.09 8.58 -13.72
CA ALA A 369 -2.72 8.07 -12.40
C ALA A 369 -1.90 6.78 -12.47
N GLY A 370 -2.25 5.84 -13.36
CA GLY A 370 -1.51 4.58 -13.54
C GLY A 370 -0.03 4.80 -13.84
N ALA A 371 0.28 5.70 -14.77
CA ALA A 371 1.66 6.05 -15.11
C ALA A 371 2.37 6.75 -13.93
N CYS A 372 1.72 7.70 -13.26
CA CYS A 372 2.28 8.39 -12.09
C CYS A 372 2.65 7.42 -10.97
N ILE A 373 1.78 6.45 -10.68
CA ILE A 373 2.00 5.46 -9.62
C ILE A 373 3.16 4.52 -10.01
N ALA A 374 3.23 4.05 -11.26
CA ALA A 374 4.32 3.20 -11.75
C ALA A 374 5.68 3.90 -11.74
N LEU A 375 5.74 5.18 -12.12
CA LEU A 375 6.96 5.99 -12.03
C LEU A 375 7.34 6.23 -10.56
N GLY A 376 6.38 6.48 -9.68
CA GLY A 376 6.59 6.62 -8.25
C GLY A 376 7.22 5.38 -7.60
N SER A 377 6.76 4.18 -7.96
CA SER A 377 7.37 2.93 -7.47
C SER A 377 8.78 2.72 -7.99
N SER A 378 9.08 3.20 -9.22
CA SER A 378 10.43 3.19 -9.77
C SER A 378 11.38 4.08 -8.97
N PHE A 379 10.92 5.25 -8.49
CA PHE A 379 11.74 6.09 -7.59
C PHE A 379 12.05 5.36 -6.27
N GLN A 380 11.09 4.62 -5.70
CA GLN A 380 11.32 3.81 -4.50
C GLN A 380 12.36 2.72 -4.76
N ALA A 381 12.24 1.97 -5.85
CA ALA A 381 13.19 0.94 -6.25
C ALA A 381 14.62 1.48 -6.42
N LEU A 382 14.75 2.69 -6.98
CA LEU A 382 16.02 3.39 -7.18
C LEU A 382 16.51 4.14 -5.91
N GLY A 383 15.83 4.00 -4.74
CA GLY A 383 16.16 4.65 -3.49
C GLY A 383 16.01 6.18 -3.51
N LYS A 384 15.18 6.65 -4.38
CA LYS A 384 14.83 8.07 -4.51
C LYS A 384 13.39 8.32 -4.06
N SER A 385 12.93 7.62 -3.02
CA SER A 385 11.56 7.66 -2.48
C SER A 385 11.09 9.07 -2.11
N VAL A 386 12.01 9.97 -1.79
CA VAL A 386 11.70 11.38 -1.53
C VAL A 386 10.99 12.02 -2.73
N TYR A 387 11.33 11.66 -3.97
CA TYR A 387 10.62 12.18 -5.15
C TYR A 387 9.18 11.67 -5.20
N SER A 388 8.94 10.39 -4.86
CA SER A 388 7.57 9.85 -4.74
C SER A 388 6.75 10.59 -3.67
N MET A 389 7.36 10.85 -2.51
CA MET A 389 6.73 11.59 -1.43
C MET A 389 6.39 13.02 -1.86
N ILE A 390 7.35 13.76 -2.44
CA ILE A 390 7.14 15.13 -2.91
C ILE A 390 6.04 15.17 -3.96
N THR A 391 6.03 14.24 -4.91
CA THR A 391 4.97 14.13 -5.93
C THR A 391 3.61 13.90 -5.27
N SER A 392 3.52 13.04 -4.24
CA SER A 392 2.28 12.79 -3.50
C SER A 392 1.79 14.03 -2.73
N ILE A 393 2.70 14.77 -2.08
CA ILE A 393 2.39 16.03 -1.41
C ILE A 393 1.84 17.04 -2.40
N ILE A 394 2.56 17.25 -3.50
CA ILE A 394 2.19 18.21 -4.55
C ILE A 394 0.83 17.85 -5.13
N ARG A 395 0.62 16.58 -5.48
CA ARG A 395 -0.63 16.10 -6.05
C ARG A 395 -1.81 16.31 -5.11
N GLN A 396 -1.70 15.88 -3.87
CA GLN A 396 -2.84 15.79 -2.96
C GLN A 396 -3.07 17.07 -2.16
N LEU A 397 -2.01 17.71 -1.67
CA LEU A 397 -2.15 18.89 -0.78
C LEU A 397 -1.95 20.21 -1.51
N VAL A 398 -1.06 20.29 -2.51
CA VAL A 398 -0.75 21.54 -3.21
C VAL A 398 -1.70 21.78 -4.38
N PHE A 399 -2.06 20.74 -5.13
CA PHE A 399 -2.99 20.89 -6.25
C PHE A 399 -4.43 20.51 -5.86
N LEU A 400 -4.68 19.26 -5.46
CA LEU A 400 -6.03 18.75 -5.32
C LEU A 400 -6.85 19.55 -4.30
N VAL A 401 -6.38 19.75 -3.08
CA VAL A 401 -7.14 20.44 -2.02
C VAL A 401 -7.40 21.91 -2.35
N PRO A 402 -6.42 22.74 -2.80
CA PRO A 402 -6.71 24.12 -3.17
C PRO A 402 -7.62 24.24 -4.39
N ILE A 403 -7.43 23.40 -5.42
CA ILE A 403 -8.32 23.39 -6.60
C ILE A 403 -9.73 22.99 -6.20
N ALA A 404 -9.88 21.97 -5.35
CA ALA A 404 -11.19 21.56 -4.82
C ALA A 404 -11.88 22.70 -4.08
N TYR A 405 -11.16 23.44 -3.24
CA TYR A 405 -11.70 24.60 -2.54
C TYR A 405 -12.19 25.69 -3.49
N VAL A 406 -11.38 26.05 -4.48
CA VAL A 406 -11.72 27.08 -5.48
C VAL A 406 -12.92 26.65 -6.32
N LEU A 407 -12.91 25.41 -6.83
CA LEU A 407 -14.00 24.88 -7.66
C LEU A 407 -15.30 24.68 -6.87
N ALA A 408 -15.22 24.26 -5.61
CA ALA A 408 -16.40 24.13 -4.75
C ALA A 408 -17.04 25.49 -4.47
N ARG A 409 -16.23 26.51 -4.13
CA ARG A 409 -16.71 27.88 -3.91
C ARG A 409 -17.30 28.50 -5.17
N TYR A 410 -16.63 28.31 -6.31
CA TYR A 410 -17.13 28.80 -7.60
C TYR A 410 -18.38 28.05 -8.03
N GLY A 411 -18.43 26.74 -7.88
CA GLY A 411 -19.61 25.91 -8.15
C GLY A 411 -20.82 26.33 -7.35
N GLN A 412 -20.65 26.60 -6.05
CA GLN A 412 -21.70 27.16 -5.20
C GLN A 412 -22.26 28.50 -5.73
N SER A 413 -21.38 29.38 -6.26
CA SER A 413 -21.81 30.68 -6.77
C SER A 413 -22.61 30.62 -8.07
N ILE A 414 -22.42 29.60 -8.89
CA ILE A 414 -23.13 29.41 -10.17
C ILE A 414 -24.21 28.31 -10.13
N GLY A 415 -24.38 27.66 -8.98
CA GLY A 415 -25.36 26.58 -8.79
C GLY A 415 -24.98 25.25 -9.46
N ASN A 416 -23.69 25.00 -9.68
CA ASN A 416 -23.17 23.76 -10.26
C ASN A 416 -22.16 23.10 -9.31
N ASP A 417 -22.64 22.27 -8.44
CA ASP A 417 -21.83 21.61 -7.40
C ASP A 417 -20.89 20.52 -7.96
N ASP A 418 -21.16 19.96 -9.14
CA ASP A 418 -20.33 18.93 -9.77
C ASP A 418 -18.94 19.43 -10.17
N LEU A 419 -18.74 20.75 -10.22
CA LEU A 419 -17.43 21.35 -10.53
C LEU A 419 -16.35 20.92 -9.54
N VAL A 420 -16.69 20.67 -8.29
CA VAL A 420 -15.70 20.23 -7.28
C VAL A 420 -14.96 18.97 -7.69
N TRP A 421 -15.63 18.05 -8.39
CA TRP A 421 -15.03 16.76 -8.78
C TRP A 421 -13.93 16.90 -9.83
N TRP A 422 -13.90 17.99 -10.60
CA TRP A 422 -12.86 18.28 -11.59
C TRP A 422 -11.49 18.54 -10.96
N CYS A 423 -11.42 18.77 -9.65
CA CYS A 423 -10.14 18.91 -8.95
C CYS A 423 -9.24 17.68 -9.15
N TYR A 424 -9.81 16.46 -9.26
CA TYR A 424 -9.05 15.23 -9.47
C TYR A 424 -8.36 15.17 -10.84
N PRO A 425 -9.07 15.29 -11.97
CA PRO A 425 -8.42 15.30 -13.28
C PRO A 425 -7.37 16.41 -13.42
N ILE A 426 -7.66 17.61 -12.93
CA ILE A 426 -6.75 18.76 -13.03
C ILE A 426 -5.48 18.51 -12.19
N ALA A 427 -5.64 18.07 -10.93
CA ALA A 427 -4.51 17.77 -10.06
C ALA A 427 -3.65 16.63 -10.59
N GLU A 428 -4.26 15.62 -11.22
CA GLU A 428 -3.54 14.47 -11.76
C GLU A 428 -2.72 14.83 -13.00
N ILE A 429 -3.25 15.68 -13.89
CA ILE A 429 -2.50 16.19 -15.06
C ILE A 429 -1.31 17.02 -14.58
N ALA A 430 -1.49 17.92 -13.61
CA ALA A 430 -0.41 18.70 -13.03
C ALA A 430 0.64 17.80 -12.36
N SER A 431 0.19 16.77 -11.63
CA SER A 431 1.06 15.77 -11.00
C SER A 431 1.86 14.97 -12.02
N LEU A 432 1.26 14.61 -13.16
CA LEU A 432 1.97 13.92 -14.24
C LEU A 432 3.15 14.77 -14.74
N GLY A 433 2.95 16.07 -14.92
CA GLY A 433 4.01 17.00 -15.31
C GLY A 433 5.17 16.98 -14.31
N VAL A 434 4.87 17.12 -13.02
CA VAL A 434 5.88 17.07 -11.94
C VAL A 434 6.58 15.71 -11.87
N THR A 435 5.83 14.62 -11.97
CA THR A 435 6.37 13.26 -11.98
C THR A 435 7.33 13.05 -13.15
N MET A 436 6.97 13.55 -14.33
CA MET A 436 7.81 13.45 -15.52
C MET A 436 9.10 14.27 -15.37
N LEU A 437 9.04 15.48 -14.81
CA LEU A 437 10.23 16.28 -14.51
C LEU A 437 11.18 15.55 -13.55
N PHE A 438 10.64 14.96 -12.47
CA PHE A 438 11.45 14.16 -11.55
C PHE A 438 11.99 12.89 -12.21
N PHE A 439 11.21 12.24 -13.07
CA PHE A 439 11.68 11.08 -13.82
C PHE A 439 12.85 11.45 -14.77
N LEU A 440 12.75 12.55 -15.50
CA LEU A 440 13.84 13.04 -16.35
C LEU A 440 15.11 13.35 -15.53
N ARG A 441 14.94 13.95 -14.34
CA ARG A 441 16.07 14.19 -13.43
C ARG A 441 16.70 12.87 -12.94
N VAL A 442 15.89 11.92 -12.48
CA VAL A 442 16.38 10.59 -12.03
C VAL A 442 16.99 9.82 -13.18
N TYR A 443 16.41 9.92 -14.39
CA TYR A 443 16.98 9.31 -15.57
C TYR A 443 18.41 9.83 -15.84
N ARG A 444 18.59 11.16 -15.88
CA ARG A 444 19.90 11.78 -16.14
C ARG A 444 20.93 11.55 -15.03
N THR A 445 20.49 11.55 -13.77
CA THR A 445 21.41 11.49 -12.61
C THR A 445 21.73 10.08 -12.15
N VAL A 446 20.85 9.11 -12.39
CA VAL A 446 20.95 7.74 -11.90
C VAL A 446 20.94 6.75 -13.05
N ILE A 447 19.83 6.70 -13.83
CA ILE A 447 19.61 5.63 -14.81
C ILE A 447 20.59 5.67 -15.97
N ALA A 448 20.87 6.87 -16.52
CA ALA A 448 21.78 7.04 -17.65
C ALA A 448 23.23 6.66 -17.34
N LYS A 449 23.60 6.62 -16.05
CA LYS A 449 24.94 6.23 -15.60
C LYS A 449 25.12 4.70 -15.49
N VAL A 450 24.04 3.95 -15.58
CA VAL A 450 24.05 2.49 -15.54
C VAL A 450 24.40 1.97 -16.94
N PRO A 451 25.30 0.97 -17.11
CA PRO A 451 25.58 0.33 -18.40
C PRO A 451 24.32 -0.25 -19.05
N LEU A 452 24.32 -0.39 -20.39
CA LEU A 452 23.16 -0.84 -21.15
C LEU A 452 22.82 -2.32 -20.87
N ASP A 453 23.81 -3.20 -20.94
CA ASP A 453 23.62 -4.65 -20.97
C ASP A 453 24.20 -5.39 -19.74
N GLY A 454 24.40 -4.69 -18.65
CA GLY A 454 24.98 -5.22 -17.41
C GLY A 454 26.49 -4.95 -17.30
N ALA A 455 27.04 -5.18 -16.10
CA ALA A 455 28.49 -5.17 -15.94
C ALA A 455 29.08 -6.37 -16.71
N PRO A 456 30.20 -6.19 -17.44
CA PRO A 456 30.84 -7.28 -18.11
C PRO A 456 31.19 -8.40 -17.10
N SER A 457 31.03 -9.65 -17.51
CA SER A 457 31.40 -10.78 -16.69
C SER A 457 32.95 -10.82 -16.51
N LEU A 458 33.41 -11.43 -15.41
CA LEU A 458 34.86 -11.62 -15.21
C LEU A 458 35.49 -12.32 -16.43
N GLU A 459 34.78 -13.26 -17.06
CA GLU A 459 35.22 -13.95 -18.28
C GLU A 459 35.33 -13.01 -19.50
N GLU A 460 34.44 -12.02 -19.62
CA GLU A 460 34.51 -11.02 -20.69
C GLU A 460 35.63 -10.00 -20.44
N LEU A 461 35.89 -9.65 -19.17
CA LEU A 461 37.01 -8.78 -18.80
C LEU A 461 38.37 -9.48 -18.95
N GLU A 462 38.44 -10.82 -18.73
CA GLU A 462 39.64 -11.64 -18.95
C GLU A 462 39.88 -11.90 -20.45
N ALA A 463 38.84 -11.90 -21.27
CA ALA A 463 38.96 -12.07 -22.73
C ALA A 463 39.36 -10.77 -23.46
N GLU A 464 39.25 -9.61 -22.84
CA GLU A 464 39.70 -8.31 -23.36
C GLU A 464 41.17 -7.96 -22.96
N GLN A 465 41.80 -8.77 -22.09
CA GLN A 465 43.24 -8.69 -21.75
C GLN A 465 44.07 -9.69 -22.55
#